data_9ab8a7e12370515d22b979bcab376200
#
_entry.id   9ab8a7e12370515d22b979bcab376200
#
_cell.length_a   1.000
_cell.length_b   1.000
_cell.length_c   1.000
_cell.angle_alpha   90.00
_cell.angle_beta   90.00
_cell.angle_gamma   90.00
#
_symmetry.space_group_name_H-M   'P 1'
#
loop_
_entity.id
_entity.type
_entity.pdbx_description
1 polymer ?
#
loop_
_entity_poly.entity_id
_entity_poly.type
_entity_poly.pdbx_seq_one_letter_code
_entity_poly.pdbx_strand_id
1 'polypeptide(L)'
;QDYIRTLRMLNSTGTSYLDNISYMYYLTTVWTADPAGGNPSSSPTVLVQNNLLSGYDITSTVYTFSNKPSGVTHTHTASGKTTRTEVYTYTYDHADRISKVQHSLGSTAITLYDATYDNFGRLLTKQYHGTSTNKLTYTYNLRSWLTGISGTRFTQNLYYNTGVGTAKYNGSISSMTWKSGNE
;
A
#
# COMPACT_ATOMS: atom_id res chain seq x y z
N GLN A 1 25.34 -14.81 -1.41
CA GLN A 1 25.16 -15.69 -0.23
C GLN A 1 23.71 -16.08 -0.17
N ASP A 2 23.43 -17.35 -0.47
CA ASP A 2 22.08 -17.90 -0.43
C ASP A 2 21.73 -18.20 1.02
N TYR A 3 20.75 -17.48 1.56
CA TYR A 3 20.22 -17.79 2.87
C TYR A 3 19.00 -18.70 2.73
N ILE A 4 19.17 -19.97 3.10
CA ILE A 4 18.05 -20.90 3.24
C ILE A 4 17.58 -20.85 4.70
N ARG A 5 16.36 -20.40 4.93
CA ARG A 5 15.69 -20.53 6.23
C ARG A 5 14.56 -21.54 6.09
N THR A 6 14.63 -22.58 6.89
CA THR A 6 13.56 -23.59 6.99
C THR A 6 12.78 -23.34 8.26
N LEU A 7 11.50 -23.04 8.14
CA LEU A 7 10.55 -23.00 9.24
C LEU A 7 9.82 -24.34 9.33
N ARG A 8 9.86 -25.00 10.48
CA ARG A 8 9.16 -26.26 10.71
C ARG A 8 8.08 -26.06 11.76
N MET A 9 6.85 -26.41 11.43
CA MET A 9 5.74 -26.41 12.36
C MET A 9 5.39 -27.86 12.73
N LEU A 10 5.34 -28.15 14.03
CA LEU A 10 4.90 -29.43 14.53
C LEU A 10 3.36 -29.53 14.49
N ASN A 11 2.85 -30.73 14.24
CA ASN A 11 1.41 -30.98 14.39
C ASN A 11 0.97 -30.85 15.86
N SER A 12 -0.31 -30.89 16.13
CA SER A 12 -0.88 -30.78 17.47
C SER A 12 -0.42 -31.84 18.46
N THR A 13 0.11 -32.98 17.97
CA THR A 13 0.65 -34.06 18.81
C THR A 13 2.16 -33.93 19.05
N GLY A 14 2.82 -32.99 18.38
CA GLY A 14 4.28 -32.78 18.50
C GLY A 14 5.13 -33.89 17.88
N THR A 15 4.52 -34.84 17.16
CA THR A 15 5.18 -36.05 16.65
C THR A 15 5.59 -35.99 15.18
N SER A 16 5.04 -35.05 14.42
CA SER A 16 5.38 -34.86 13.02
C SER A 16 5.30 -33.39 12.62
N TYR A 17 6.02 -33.02 11.57
CA TYR A 17 5.93 -31.68 11.01
C TYR A 17 4.74 -31.56 10.09
N LEU A 18 3.91 -30.53 10.29
CA LEU A 18 2.77 -30.25 9.43
C LEU A 18 3.20 -29.64 8.10
N ASP A 19 4.30 -28.89 8.11
CA ASP A 19 4.80 -28.24 6.93
C ASP A 19 6.29 -27.90 7.03
N ASN A 20 6.97 -27.91 5.88
CA ASN A 20 8.31 -27.38 5.71
C ASN A 20 8.24 -26.16 4.79
N ILE A 21 8.35 -24.97 5.34
CA ILE A 21 8.47 -23.75 4.55
C ILE A 21 9.96 -23.49 4.32
N SER A 22 10.42 -23.70 3.09
CA SER A 22 11.77 -23.38 2.68
C SER A 22 11.79 -22.07 1.95
N TYR A 23 12.43 -21.04 2.51
CA TYR A 23 12.65 -19.77 1.85
C TYR A 23 13.95 -19.84 1.04
N MET A 24 13.85 -19.85 -0.27
CA MET A 24 15.00 -19.67 -1.14
C MET A 24 15.02 -18.23 -1.65
N TYR A 25 16.00 -17.45 -1.19
CA TYR A 25 16.29 -16.14 -1.77
C TYR A 25 17.20 -16.32 -2.97
N TYR A 26 16.63 -16.39 -4.18
CA TYR A 26 17.41 -16.21 -5.38
C TYR A 26 17.58 -14.71 -5.63
N LEU A 27 18.71 -14.17 -5.22
CA LEU A 27 19.21 -12.92 -5.75
C LEU A 27 19.74 -13.18 -7.17
N THR A 28 18.87 -13.49 -8.12
CA THR A 28 19.21 -13.28 -9.52
C THR A 28 19.10 -11.77 -9.78
N THR A 29 20.16 -11.07 -9.46
CA THR A 29 20.41 -9.74 -10.00
C THR A 29 20.67 -9.92 -11.50
N VAL A 30 19.63 -10.01 -12.30
CA VAL A 30 19.76 -9.80 -13.73
C VAL A 30 19.95 -8.30 -13.90
N TRP A 31 21.19 -7.88 -13.94
CA TRP A 31 21.57 -6.54 -14.37
C TRP A 31 21.27 -6.44 -15.85
N THR A 32 20.06 -6.07 -16.23
CA THR A 32 19.82 -5.53 -17.54
C THR A 32 20.33 -4.10 -17.48
N ALA A 33 21.54 -3.89 -18.00
CA ALA A 33 22.07 -2.55 -18.18
C ALA A 33 21.07 -1.80 -19.07
N ASP A 34 20.43 -0.76 -18.52
CA ASP A 34 19.76 0.23 -19.33
C ASP A 34 20.83 0.90 -20.21
N PRO A 35 20.71 0.86 -21.55
CA PRO A 35 21.68 1.48 -22.44
C PRO A 35 21.82 2.99 -22.23
N ALA A 36 20.94 3.63 -21.44
CA ALA A 36 20.99 5.03 -21.05
C ALA A 36 21.65 5.31 -19.68
N GLY A 37 22.23 4.29 -19.01
CA GLY A 37 22.90 4.49 -17.71
C GLY A 37 21.98 4.69 -16.53
N GLY A 38 20.71 4.30 -16.66
CA GLY A 38 19.71 4.36 -15.60
C GLY A 38 19.84 3.26 -14.55
N ASN A 39 19.08 3.42 -13.49
CA ASN A 39 19.02 2.53 -12.34
C ASN A 39 18.66 1.08 -12.74
N PRO A 40 19.29 0.06 -12.18
CA PRO A 40 18.96 -1.32 -12.52
C PRO A 40 17.49 -1.61 -12.15
N SER A 41 16.69 -1.96 -13.14
CA SER A 41 15.32 -2.45 -12.94
C SER A 41 15.32 -3.92 -12.51
N SER A 42 16.13 -4.28 -11.52
CA SER A 42 16.14 -5.62 -10.98
C SER A 42 15.10 -5.75 -9.90
N SER A 43 14.07 -6.55 -10.17
CA SER A 43 13.10 -6.96 -9.17
C SER A 43 13.71 -8.04 -8.29
N PRO A 44 13.91 -7.86 -6.99
CA PRO A 44 14.15 -9.00 -6.12
C PRO A 44 12.92 -9.89 -6.19
N THR A 45 13.11 -11.10 -6.68
CA THR A 45 12.06 -12.14 -6.71
C THR A 45 12.26 -13.03 -5.49
N VAL A 46 11.25 -13.09 -4.63
CA VAL A 46 11.24 -14.01 -3.49
C VAL A 46 10.41 -15.22 -3.88
N LEU A 47 11.02 -16.38 -3.85
CA LEU A 47 10.37 -17.67 -4.09
C LEU A 47 10.19 -18.37 -2.74
N VAL A 48 8.95 -18.70 -2.40
CA VAL A 48 8.61 -19.54 -1.25
C VAL A 48 8.02 -20.84 -1.76
N GLN A 49 8.67 -21.95 -1.46
CA GLN A 49 8.12 -23.25 -1.79
C GLN A 49 7.09 -23.68 -0.74
N ASN A 50 5.86 -23.92 -1.19
CA ASN A 50 4.79 -24.45 -0.35
C ASN A 50 4.73 -25.98 -0.51
N ASN A 51 5.06 -26.69 0.56
CA ASN A 51 5.11 -28.16 0.53
C ASN A 51 3.74 -28.83 0.69
N LEU A 52 2.70 -28.09 1.12
CA LEU A 52 1.37 -28.64 1.35
C LEU A 52 0.74 -29.21 0.07
N LEU A 53 0.97 -28.56 -1.08
CA LEU A 53 0.41 -28.95 -2.37
C LEU A 53 1.47 -28.98 -3.47
N SER A 54 2.74 -29.23 -3.13
CA SER A 54 3.84 -29.18 -4.08
C SER A 54 3.84 -27.91 -4.94
N GLY A 55 3.48 -26.79 -4.32
CA GLY A 55 3.36 -25.50 -4.96
C GLY A 55 4.47 -24.54 -4.56
N TYR A 56 4.37 -23.33 -5.06
CA TYR A 56 5.28 -22.25 -4.71
C TYR A 56 4.57 -20.90 -4.80
N ASP A 57 5.11 -19.93 -4.06
CA ASP A 57 4.70 -18.54 -4.08
C ASP A 57 5.88 -17.69 -4.57
N ILE A 58 5.64 -16.87 -5.59
CA ILE A 58 6.62 -15.94 -6.13
C ILE A 58 6.13 -14.52 -5.88
N THR A 59 6.99 -13.69 -5.31
CA THR A 59 6.79 -12.24 -5.23
C THR A 59 7.84 -11.54 -6.07
N SER A 60 7.40 -10.74 -7.03
CA SER A 60 8.25 -9.89 -7.87
C SER A 60 7.89 -8.44 -7.64
N THR A 61 8.90 -7.58 -7.51
CA THR A 61 8.70 -6.13 -7.33
C THR A 61 9.40 -5.36 -8.44
N VAL A 62 8.69 -4.44 -9.06
CA VAL A 62 9.23 -3.48 -10.03
C VAL A 62 9.35 -2.14 -9.36
N TYR A 63 10.43 -1.40 -9.64
CA TYR A 63 10.72 -0.13 -9.00
C TYR A 63 10.68 1.03 -9.98
N THR A 64 10.37 2.21 -9.48
CA THR A 64 10.53 3.49 -10.20
C THR A 64 12.01 3.87 -10.28
N PHE A 65 12.32 4.91 -11.07
CA PHE A 65 13.66 5.52 -11.07
C PHE A 65 14.10 6.01 -9.67
N SER A 66 13.15 6.48 -8.85
CA SER A 66 13.41 6.91 -7.47
C SER A 66 13.47 5.75 -6.45
N ASN A 67 13.59 4.52 -6.93
CA ASN A 67 13.72 3.31 -6.12
C ASN A 67 12.50 2.98 -5.24
N LYS A 68 11.31 3.42 -5.65
CA LYS A 68 10.04 3.08 -5.00
C LYS A 68 9.33 1.97 -5.75
N PRO A 69 8.63 1.04 -5.09
CA PRO A 69 7.86 0.01 -5.77
C PRO A 69 6.83 0.64 -6.71
N SER A 70 6.88 0.32 -8.00
CA SER A 70 5.85 0.70 -8.98
C SER A 70 4.86 -0.43 -9.23
N GLY A 71 5.27 -1.67 -8.99
CA GLY A 71 4.43 -2.84 -9.09
C GLY A 71 4.91 -3.96 -8.20
N VAL A 72 3.98 -4.71 -7.62
CA VAL A 72 4.26 -5.95 -6.89
C VAL A 72 3.33 -7.02 -7.44
N THR A 73 3.92 -8.12 -7.86
CA THR A 73 3.19 -9.29 -8.37
C THR A 73 3.40 -10.46 -7.43
N HIS A 74 2.31 -11.03 -6.95
CA HIS A 74 2.30 -12.29 -6.21
C HIS A 74 1.72 -13.37 -7.11
N THR A 75 2.46 -14.45 -7.30
CA THR A 75 1.99 -15.63 -8.04
C THR A 75 1.97 -16.82 -7.10
N HIS A 76 0.79 -17.37 -6.92
CA HIS A 76 0.55 -18.55 -6.11
C HIS A 76 0.22 -19.75 -7.01
N THR A 77 1.01 -20.81 -6.87
CA THR A 77 0.87 -22.06 -7.64
C THR A 77 0.78 -23.24 -6.69
N ALA A 78 -0.17 -24.13 -6.95
CA ALA A 78 -0.31 -25.37 -6.22
C ALA A 78 -0.68 -26.51 -7.19
N SER A 79 -0.22 -27.74 -6.90
CA SER A 79 -0.47 -28.91 -7.76
C SER A 79 -1.97 -29.16 -7.91
N GLY A 80 -2.44 -29.35 -9.14
CA GLY A 80 -3.84 -29.58 -9.45
C GLY A 80 -4.77 -28.37 -9.25
N LYS A 81 -4.22 -27.17 -9.02
CA LYS A 81 -4.98 -25.93 -8.89
C LYS A 81 -4.59 -24.91 -9.95
N THR A 82 -5.52 -24.04 -10.29
CA THR A 82 -5.23 -22.91 -11.19
C THR A 82 -4.30 -21.93 -10.51
N THR A 83 -3.21 -21.55 -11.18
CA THR A 83 -2.31 -20.50 -10.73
C THR A 83 -3.09 -19.19 -10.53
N ARG A 84 -2.87 -18.54 -9.41
CA ARG A 84 -3.43 -17.23 -9.11
C ARG A 84 -2.32 -16.18 -9.15
N THR A 85 -2.61 -15.10 -9.84
CA THR A 85 -1.72 -13.94 -9.91
C THR A 85 -2.44 -12.71 -9.39
N GLU A 86 -1.84 -12.07 -8.43
CA GLU A 86 -2.30 -10.84 -7.79
C GLU A 86 -1.28 -9.74 -8.09
N VAL A 87 -1.76 -8.59 -8.55
CA VAL A 87 -0.89 -7.47 -8.92
C VAL A 87 -1.31 -6.22 -8.18
N TYR A 88 -0.36 -5.59 -7.50
CA TYR A 88 -0.48 -4.24 -6.97
C TYR A 88 0.29 -3.27 -7.87
N THR A 89 -0.33 -2.16 -8.23
CA THR A 89 0.31 -1.09 -8.99
C THR A 89 0.28 0.20 -8.18
N TYR A 90 1.42 0.86 -8.06
CA TYR A 90 1.61 2.10 -7.31
C TYR A 90 1.95 3.22 -8.28
N THR A 91 1.22 4.32 -8.20
CA THR A 91 1.51 5.55 -8.93
C THR A 91 1.92 6.63 -7.93
N TYR A 92 2.92 7.40 -8.30
CA TYR A 92 3.46 8.48 -7.50
C TYR A 92 3.25 9.82 -8.22
N ASP A 93 3.18 10.89 -7.47
CA ASP A 93 3.21 12.24 -8.02
C ASP A 93 4.67 12.72 -8.22
N HIS A 94 4.82 13.96 -8.71
CA HIS A 94 6.12 14.58 -8.98
C HIS A 94 7.00 14.77 -7.72
N ALA A 95 6.45 14.67 -6.53
CA ALA A 95 7.15 14.73 -5.25
C ALA A 95 7.33 13.35 -4.60
N ASP A 96 7.17 12.27 -5.41
CA ASP A 96 7.33 10.88 -4.97
C ASP A 96 6.36 10.46 -3.86
N ARG A 97 5.16 11.07 -3.79
CA ARG A 97 4.10 10.68 -2.88
C ARG A 97 3.14 9.73 -3.59
N ILE A 98 2.62 8.73 -2.91
CA ILE A 98 1.64 7.81 -3.50
C ILE A 98 0.38 8.59 -3.88
N SER A 99 0.07 8.64 -5.18
CA SER A 99 -1.16 9.22 -5.73
C SER A 99 -2.22 8.18 -6.00
N LYS A 100 -1.84 6.94 -6.37
CA LYS A 100 -2.81 5.87 -6.64
C LYS A 100 -2.23 4.50 -6.26
N VAL A 101 -3.11 3.64 -5.74
CA VAL A 101 -2.84 2.20 -5.57
C VAL A 101 -3.97 1.43 -6.23
N GLN A 102 -3.61 0.51 -7.11
CA GLN A 102 -4.54 -0.40 -7.76
C GLN A 102 -4.18 -1.85 -7.42
N HIS A 103 -5.18 -2.70 -7.43
CA HIS A 103 -5.05 -4.12 -7.21
C HIS A 103 -5.84 -4.88 -8.28
N SER A 104 -5.26 -5.94 -8.80
CA SER A 104 -5.97 -6.86 -9.68
C SER A 104 -5.75 -8.31 -9.25
N LEU A 105 -6.82 -9.09 -9.32
CA LEU A 105 -6.81 -10.53 -9.20
C LEU A 105 -7.40 -11.07 -10.51
N GLY A 106 -6.54 -11.52 -11.42
CA GLY A 106 -6.92 -11.81 -12.80
C GLY A 106 -6.88 -10.57 -13.69
N SER A 107 -7.93 -10.29 -14.46
CA SER A 107 -7.90 -9.30 -15.54
C SER A 107 -8.37 -7.88 -15.18
N THR A 108 -9.19 -7.73 -14.15
CA THR A 108 -9.78 -6.43 -13.81
C THR A 108 -9.06 -5.78 -12.62
N ALA A 109 -8.53 -4.58 -12.84
CA ALA A 109 -7.91 -3.80 -11.77
C ALA A 109 -8.97 -2.94 -11.06
N ILE A 110 -8.92 -2.93 -9.73
CA ILE A 110 -9.71 -2.05 -8.88
C ILE A 110 -8.81 -1.01 -8.22
N THR A 111 -9.28 0.20 -8.08
CA THR A 111 -8.55 1.25 -7.36
C THR A 111 -8.80 1.08 -5.87
N LEU A 112 -7.76 0.79 -5.11
CA LEU A 112 -7.84 0.70 -3.65
C LEU A 112 -7.74 2.08 -2.99
N TYR A 113 -6.87 2.93 -3.54
CA TYR A 113 -6.53 4.23 -2.99
C TYR A 113 -6.26 5.21 -4.12
N ASP A 114 -6.76 6.44 -3.97
CA ASP A 114 -6.49 7.57 -4.86
C ASP A 114 -6.37 8.82 -3.99
N ALA A 115 -5.32 9.62 -4.19
CA ALA A 115 -5.04 10.80 -3.41
C ALA A 115 -4.50 11.93 -4.28
N THR A 116 -4.85 13.16 -3.91
CA THR A 116 -4.27 14.38 -4.48
C THR A 116 -3.70 15.24 -3.37
N TYR A 117 -2.70 16.03 -3.73
CA TYR A 117 -2.00 16.92 -2.80
C TYR A 117 -2.07 18.35 -3.31
N ASP A 118 -2.01 19.31 -2.41
CA ASP A 118 -1.91 20.72 -2.76
C ASP A 118 -0.43 21.11 -3.03
N ASN A 119 -0.24 22.37 -3.45
CA ASN A 119 1.09 22.90 -3.77
C ASN A 119 2.05 22.96 -2.57
N PHE A 120 1.53 22.85 -1.35
CA PHE A 120 2.33 22.78 -0.12
C PHE A 120 2.63 21.34 0.31
N GLY A 121 2.18 20.35 -0.48
CA GLY A 121 2.42 18.94 -0.18
C GLY A 121 1.42 18.33 0.80
N ARG A 122 0.36 19.06 1.18
CA ARG A 122 -0.67 18.57 2.10
C ARG A 122 -1.70 17.74 1.34
N LEU A 123 -2.26 16.74 1.99
CA LEU A 123 -3.30 15.89 1.41
C LEU A 123 -4.57 16.71 1.11
N LEU A 124 -4.95 16.83 -0.16
CA LEU A 124 -6.14 17.58 -0.59
C LEU A 124 -7.37 16.68 -0.68
N THR A 125 -7.22 15.51 -1.31
CA THR A 125 -8.30 14.52 -1.38
C THR A 125 -7.75 13.12 -1.15
N LYS A 126 -8.60 12.25 -0.62
CA LYS A 126 -8.33 10.83 -0.49
C LYS A 126 -9.60 10.03 -0.77
N GLN A 127 -9.49 8.99 -1.58
CA GLN A 127 -10.60 8.14 -1.96
C GLN A 127 -10.21 6.68 -1.86
N TYR A 128 -11.11 5.85 -1.34
CA TYR A 128 -10.93 4.41 -1.27
C TYR A 128 -11.88 3.68 -2.22
N HIS A 129 -11.44 2.54 -2.75
CA HIS A 129 -12.19 1.64 -3.64
C HIS A 129 -12.77 2.32 -4.90
N GLY A 130 -12.15 3.39 -5.38
CA GLY A 130 -12.60 4.10 -6.58
C GLY A 130 -14.02 4.66 -6.53
N THR A 131 -14.67 4.66 -5.37
CA THR A 131 -16.07 5.06 -5.19
C THR A 131 -16.16 6.46 -4.65
N SER A 132 -16.92 7.34 -5.31
CA SER A 132 -17.06 8.76 -4.92
C SER A 132 -17.62 8.95 -3.50
N THR A 133 -18.48 8.05 -3.03
CA THR A 133 -19.00 8.06 -1.65
C THR A 133 -17.93 7.83 -0.58
N ASN A 134 -16.76 7.29 -0.96
CA ASN A 134 -15.63 7.06 -0.07
C ASN A 134 -14.55 8.14 -0.22
N LYS A 135 -14.86 9.24 -0.90
CA LYS A 135 -13.95 10.37 -1.06
C LYS A 135 -14.04 11.31 0.14
N LEU A 136 -12.88 11.69 0.65
CA LEU A 136 -12.70 12.71 1.66
C LEU A 136 -11.90 13.87 1.08
N THR A 137 -12.31 15.10 1.41
CA THR A 137 -11.61 16.34 1.05
C THR A 137 -11.13 17.01 2.34
N TYR A 138 -9.91 17.50 2.31
CA TYR A 138 -9.22 18.09 3.46
C TYR A 138 -9.04 19.59 3.24
N THR A 139 -9.28 20.40 4.26
CA THR A 139 -9.06 21.84 4.23
C THR A 139 -8.10 22.27 5.34
N TYR A 140 -7.32 23.31 5.07
CA TYR A 140 -6.29 23.79 5.97
C TYR A 140 -6.33 25.30 6.08
N ASN A 141 -5.88 25.82 7.20
CA ASN A 141 -5.65 27.26 7.35
C ASN A 141 -4.25 27.67 6.82
N LEU A 142 -3.96 28.97 6.88
CA LEU A 142 -2.67 29.52 6.44
C LEU A 142 -1.46 28.96 7.20
N ARG A 143 -1.65 28.41 8.39
CA ARG A 143 -0.60 27.78 9.20
C ARG A 143 -0.46 26.29 8.92
N SER A 144 -1.13 25.78 7.88
CA SER A 144 -1.20 24.36 7.53
C SER A 144 -1.86 23.46 8.59
N TRP A 145 -2.64 24.03 9.50
CA TRP A 145 -3.43 23.25 10.42
C TRP A 145 -4.70 22.77 9.73
N LEU A 146 -5.04 21.51 9.92
CA LEU A 146 -6.26 20.91 9.36
C LEU A 146 -7.48 21.58 9.97
N THR A 147 -8.35 22.17 9.14
CA THR A 147 -9.58 22.84 9.59
C THR A 147 -10.83 22.04 9.30
N GLY A 148 -10.78 21.13 8.33
CA GLY A 148 -11.93 20.32 7.99
C GLY A 148 -11.59 19.07 7.20
N ILE A 149 -12.45 18.08 7.36
CA ILE A 149 -12.55 16.89 6.54
C ILE A 149 -13.99 16.80 6.09
N SER A 150 -14.24 16.67 4.79
CA SER A 150 -15.59 16.54 4.25
C SER A 150 -15.70 15.38 3.29
N GLY A 151 -16.77 14.63 3.40
CA GLY A 151 -17.13 13.52 2.54
C GLY A 151 -18.57 13.10 2.76
N THR A 152 -19.08 12.25 1.89
CA THR A 152 -20.49 11.80 1.97
C THR A 152 -20.80 11.04 3.27
N ARG A 153 -19.83 10.29 3.80
CA ARG A 153 -20.03 9.45 4.99
C ARG A 153 -19.49 10.04 6.28
N PHE A 154 -18.67 11.09 6.17
CA PHE A 154 -18.01 11.67 7.33
C PHE A 154 -17.67 13.13 7.07
N THR A 155 -17.97 13.99 8.05
CA THR A 155 -17.56 15.39 8.07
C THR A 155 -17.02 15.73 9.43
N GLN A 156 -15.93 16.48 9.48
CA GLN A 156 -15.33 16.99 10.71
C GLN A 156 -14.84 18.41 10.51
N ASN A 157 -15.07 19.27 11.48
CA ASN A 157 -14.49 20.61 11.54
C ASN A 157 -13.65 20.75 12.81
N LEU A 158 -12.49 21.32 12.67
CA LEU A 158 -11.52 21.56 13.73
C LEU A 158 -11.36 23.07 13.91
N TYR A 159 -11.52 23.54 15.14
CA TYR A 159 -11.42 24.93 15.50
C TYR A 159 -10.21 25.14 16.42
N TYR A 160 -9.54 26.27 16.25
CA TYR A 160 -8.34 26.64 17.00
C TYR A 160 -8.58 27.92 17.79
N ASN A 161 -8.69 29.04 17.09
CA ASN A 161 -8.95 30.36 17.66
C ASN A 161 -10.40 30.84 17.49
N THR A 162 -11.24 29.98 16.96
CA THR A 162 -12.69 30.19 16.75
C THR A 162 -13.46 28.98 17.32
N GLY A 163 -14.77 29.02 17.26
CA GLY A 163 -15.64 27.97 17.79
C GLY A 163 -16.06 28.22 19.23
N VAL A 164 -16.65 27.20 19.87
CA VAL A 164 -17.22 27.30 21.23
C VAL A 164 -16.23 27.11 22.36
N GLY A 165 -15.01 26.67 22.06
CA GLY A 165 -13.96 26.48 23.05
C GLY A 165 -13.10 27.73 23.27
N THR A 166 -12.25 27.70 24.30
CA THR A 166 -11.25 28.75 24.52
C THR A 166 -10.28 28.82 23.34
N ALA A 167 -10.11 30.01 22.75
CA ALA A 167 -9.24 30.24 21.61
C ALA A 167 -7.79 29.76 21.86
N LYS A 168 -7.22 29.00 20.94
CA LYS A 168 -5.86 28.48 20.96
C LYS A 168 -5.12 29.00 19.74
N TYR A 169 -3.95 29.58 19.93
CA TYR A 169 -3.13 30.17 18.87
C TYR A 169 -1.83 29.40 18.62
N ASN A 170 -1.58 28.36 19.37
CA ASN A 170 -0.41 27.51 19.34
C ASN A 170 -0.57 26.21 18.51
N GLY A 171 -1.71 26.05 17.82
CA GLY A 171 -2.01 24.84 17.05
C GLY A 171 -2.77 23.76 17.83
N SER A 172 -3.07 23.99 19.11
CA SER A 172 -3.96 23.12 19.86
C SER A 172 -5.41 23.33 19.42
N ILE A 173 -6.16 22.25 19.27
CA ILE A 173 -7.59 22.31 18.91
C ILE A 173 -8.38 22.84 20.12
N SER A 174 -9.20 23.87 19.90
CA SER A 174 -10.08 24.45 20.93
C SER A 174 -11.41 23.71 21.01
N SER A 175 -11.94 23.32 19.86
CA SER A 175 -13.19 22.55 19.77
C SER A 175 -13.25 21.82 18.42
N MET A 176 -14.10 20.81 18.33
CA MET A 176 -14.37 20.13 17.08
C MET A 176 -15.86 19.78 16.98
N THR A 177 -16.33 19.69 15.74
CA THR A 177 -17.62 19.10 15.40
C THR A 177 -17.40 17.98 14.41
N TRP A 178 -18.22 16.97 14.46
CA TRP A 178 -18.17 15.87 13.50
C TRP A 178 -19.58 15.32 13.26
N LYS A 179 -19.73 14.73 12.10
CA LYS A 179 -20.95 14.06 11.67
C LYS A 179 -20.57 12.77 10.93
N SER A 180 -21.26 11.69 11.22
CA SER A 180 -21.08 10.38 10.58
C SER A 180 -22.41 9.97 9.93
N GLY A 181 -22.35 9.48 8.67
CA GLY A 181 -23.55 9.12 7.92
C GLY A 181 -24.36 10.29 7.39
N ASN A 182 -25.59 10.02 6.99
CA ASN A 182 -26.55 11.00 6.45
C ASN A 182 -27.53 11.53 7.51
N GLU A 183 -27.15 11.53 8.78
CA GLU A 183 -27.93 12.14 9.83
C GLU A 183 -27.72 13.65 9.92
#